data_b15a3ea6db767e2f5bd2cefe30c4072b
#
_entry.id   b15a3ea6db767e2f5bd2cefe30c4072b
#
_cell.length_a   1.000
_cell.length_b   1.000
_cell.length_c   1.000
_cell.angle_alpha   90.00
_cell.angle_beta   90.00
_cell.angle_gamma   90.00
#
_symmetry.space_group_name_H-M   'P 1'
#
loop_
_entity.id
_entity.type
_entity.pdbx_description
1 polymer ?
#
loop_
_entity_poly.entity_id
_entity_poly.type
_entity_poly.pdbx_seq_one_letter_code
_entity_poly.pdbx_strand_id
1 'polypeptide(L)'
;MSNLRADCFEVFRILQPKVGHRTFVPIRDTLPHSNPMTASILFFVLAIVAIAAALGMLISRNPVNSALWLILNLFCVAGLYLTVNAEFIAVIQVLVYAGAIMVLFLFVIMLLNLAALPDLKRIEWRRIIAFMLGMGLLAMLMFVVASSLDMLPDPVSLETAASTGSASELAKVLFTRYAMPLEIIGILLLAATIGAVVIAKRKPV
;
A
#
# COMPACT_ATOMS: atom_id res chain seq x y z
N MET A 1 -25.97 -22.08 -49.90
CA MET A 1 -25.54 -22.19 -48.46
C MET A 1 -24.86 -20.92 -47.91
N SER A 2 -24.79 -19.82 -48.66
CA SER A 2 -24.17 -18.55 -48.27
C SER A 2 -25.11 -17.53 -47.59
N ASN A 3 -26.42 -17.64 -47.74
CA ASN A 3 -27.37 -16.66 -47.20
C ASN A 3 -27.79 -16.94 -45.76
N LEU A 4 -27.67 -18.14 -45.25
CA LEU A 4 -28.07 -18.47 -43.84
C LEU A 4 -27.09 -17.90 -42.78
N ARG A 5 -25.85 -17.58 -43.15
CA ARG A 5 -24.86 -16.94 -42.26
C ARG A 5 -25.08 -15.43 -42.11
N ALA A 6 -25.59 -14.78 -43.14
CA ALA A 6 -25.87 -13.35 -43.13
C ALA A 6 -27.09 -13.07 -42.22
N ASP A 7 -28.13 -13.89 -42.32
CA ASP A 7 -29.36 -13.74 -41.54
C ASP A 7 -29.15 -14.00 -40.03
N CYS A 8 -28.25 -14.94 -39.66
CA CYS A 8 -27.91 -15.20 -38.26
C CYS A 8 -27.16 -14.01 -37.61
N PHE A 9 -26.37 -13.28 -38.41
CA PHE A 9 -25.59 -12.14 -37.91
C PHE A 9 -26.46 -10.90 -37.73
N GLU A 10 -27.47 -10.72 -38.61
CA GLU A 10 -28.47 -9.65 -38.50
C GLU A 10 -29.39 -9.86 -37.28
N VAL A 11 -29.85 -11.11 -37.05
CA VAL A 11 -30.68 -11.45 -35.88
C VAL A 11 -29.92 -11.26 -34.58
N PHE A 12 -28.60 -11.58 -34.56
CA PHE A 12 -27.75 -11.35 -33.38
C PHE A 12 -27.54 -9.85 -33.10
N ARG A 13 -27.52 -9.00 -34.14
CA ARG A 13 -27.42 -7.54 -34.02
C ARG A 13 -28.72 -6.92 -33.47
N ILE A 14 -29.87 -7.49 -33.80
CA ILE A 14 -31.20 -7.01 -33.33
C ILE A 14 -31.45 -7.44 -31.88
N LEU A 15 -30.91 -8.58 -31.44
CA LEU A 15 -31.03 -9.11 -30.08
C LEU A 15 -30.06 -8.50 -29.06
N GLN A 16 -29.10 -7.69 -29.50
CA GLN A 16 -28.34 -6.89 -28.52
C GLN A 16 -29.29 -5.84 -27.93
N PRO A 17 -29.70 -5.95 -26.65
CA PRO A 17 -30.40 -4.86 -26.02
C PRO A 17 -29.53 -3.64 -26.19
N LYS A 18 -30.08 -2.57 -26.73
CA LYS A 18 -29.49 -1.23 -26.75
C LYS A 18 -29.23 -0.85 -25.28
N VAL A 19 -28.15 -1.38 -24.75
CA VAL A 19 -27.60 -0.93 -23.48
C VAL A 19 -27.32 0.54 -23.74
N GLY A 20 -28.28 1.34 -23.30
CA GLY A 20 -28.17 2.78 -23.39
C GLY A 20 -26.77 3.10 -22.92
N HIS A 21 -26.00 3.81 -23.75
CA HIS A 21 -24.83 4.53 -23.35
C HIS A 21 -25.26 5.42 -22.17
N ARG A 22 -25.37 4.83 -20.98
CA ARG A 22 -25.15 5.62 -19.79
C ARG A 22 -23.69 6.02 -19.96
N THR A 23 -23.50 7.22 -20.45
CA THR A 23 -22.26 7.94 -20.31
C THR A 23 -21.93 7.84 -18.82
N PHE A 24 -21.14 6.82 -18.51
CA PHE A 24 -20.47 6.76 -17.22
C PHE A 24 -19.56 8.00 -17.27
N VAL A 25 -20.11 9.13 -16.80
CA VAL A 25 -19.32 10.34 -16.59
C VAL A 25 -18.28 9.90 -15.58
N PRO A 26 -17.02 9.74 -15.97
CA PRO A 26 -16.00 9.41 -15.01
C PRO A 26 -16.00 10.54 -14.00
N ILE A 27 -16.22 10.22 -12.74
CA ILE A 27 -16.18 11.16 -11.59
C ILE A 27 -14.89 12.00 -11.63
N ARG A 28 -13.95 11.59 -12.44
CA ARG A 28 -12.64 12.20 -12.70
C ARG A 28 -12.70 13.61 -13.31
N ASP A 29 -13.76 13.95 -14.07
CA ASP A 29 -13.88 15.24 -14.73
C ASP A 29 -14.42 16.35 -13.81
N THR A 30 -14.83 15.99 -12.59
CA THR A 30 -15.33 16.93 -11.57
C THR A 30 -14.32 17.29 -10.49
N LEU A 31 -13.17 16.58 -10.43
CA LEU A 31 -12.09 17.00 -9.55
C LEU A 31 -11.32 18.14 -10.23
N PRO A 32 -11.20 19.31 -9.58
CA PRO A 32 -10.37 20.38 -10.13
C PRO A 32 -8.99 19.80 -10.41
N HIS A 33 -8.48 20.00 -11.63
CA HIS A 33 -7.09 19.75 -11.97
C HIS A 33 -6.24 20.30 -10.81
N SER A 34 -5.76 19.42 -9.95
CA SER A 34 -4.88 19.82 -8.86
C SER A 34 -3.68 20.45 -9.54
N ASN A 35 -3.52 21.76 -9.39
CA ASN A 35 -2.35 22.47 -9.87
C ASN A 35 -1.12 21.66 -9.45
N PRO A 36 -0.15 21.39 -10.33
CA PRO A 36 1.02 20.60 -10.00
C PRO A 36 1.74 21.10 -8.73
N MET A 37 1.61 22.39 -8.46
CA MET A 37 2.11 23.02 -7.24
C MET A 37 1.39 22.53 -5.98
N THR A 38 0.05 22.35 -6.03
CA THR A 38 -0.73 21.84 -4.89
C THR A 38 -0.38 20.37 -4.57
N ALA A 39 -0.20 19.53 -5.59
CA ALA A 39 0.22 18.14 -5.40
C ALA A 39 1.62 18.05 -4.77
N SER A 40 2.56 18.87 -5.22
CA SER A 40 3.91 18.94 -4.65
C SER A 40 3.91 19.40 -3.19
N ILE A 41 3.14 20.44 -2.86
CA ILE A 41 3.01 20.92 -1.48
C ILE A 41 2.43 19.84 -0.59
N LEU A 42 1.36 19.16 -1.03
CA LEU A 42 0.74 18.07 -0.29
C LEU A 42 1.71 16.92 -0.06
N PHE A 43 2.50 16.57 -1.08
CA PHE A 43 3.54 15.54 -0.98
C PHE A 43 4.56 15.89 0.12
N PHE A 44 5.13 17.09 0.10
CA PHE A 44 6.12 17.49 1.11
C PHE A 44 5.53 17.56 2.52
N VAL A 45 4.30 18.05 2.67
CA VAL A 45 3.62 18.07 3.97
C VAL A 45 3.43 16.66 4.52
N LEU A 46 2.91 15.73 3.70
CA LEU A 46 2.71 14.34 4.10
C LEU A 46 4.05 13.64 4.40
N ALA A 47 5.10 13.91 3.62
CA ALA A 47 6.43 13.35 3.86
C ALA A 47 7.01 13.82 5.20
N ILE A 48 6.91 15.10 5.53
CA ILE A 48 7.37 15.65 6.81
C ILE A 48 6.59 15.06 7.98
N VAL A 49 5.28 14.95 7.86
CA VAL A 49 4.42 14.34 8.89
C VAL A 49 4.76 12.86 9.07
N ALA A 50 5.01 12.12 7.98
CA ALA A 50 5.42 10.72 8.02
C ALA A 50 6.75 10.54 8.78
N ILE A 51 7.75 11.38 8.49
CA ILE A 51 9.04 11.36 9.20
C ILE A 51 8.84 11.70 10.69
N ALA A 52 8.06 12.71 11.00
CA ALA A 52 7.75 13.09 12.38
C ALA A 52 7.03 11.95 13.13
N ALA A 53 6.07 11.27 12.48
CA ALA A 53 5.36 10.13 13.03
C ALA A 53 6.31 8.94 13.29
N ALA A 54 7.22 8.65 12.35
CA ALA A 54 8.24 7.60 12.52
C ALA A 54 9.19 7.89 13.69
N LEU A 55 9.63 9.14 13.85
CA LEU A 55 10.43 9.55 14.99
C LEU A 55 9.62 9.49 16.30
N GLY A 56 8.37 9.92 16.29
CA GLY A 56 7.46 9.82 17.43
C GLY A 56 7.27 8.40 17.92
N MET A 57 7.18 7.44 16.98
CA MET A 57 7.12 6.02 17.29
C MET A 57 8.38 5.54 18.04
N LEU A 58 9.57 5.96 17.62
CA LEU A 58 10.84 5.56 18.23
C LEU A 58 11.07 6.18 19.61
N ILE A 59 10.62 7.41 19.81
CA ILE A 59 10.80 8.15 21.07
C ILE A 59 9.76 7.71 22.12
N SER A 60 8.63 7.20 21.69
CA SER A 60 7.54 6.81 22.58
C SER A 60 7.93 5.63 23.47
N ARG A 61 7.82 5.78 24.78
CA ARG A 61 8.08 4.72 25.77
C ARG A 61 6.90 3.78 25.98
N ASN A 62 5.70 4.25 25.67
CA ASN A 62 4.48 3.47 25.82
C ASN A 62 4.19 2.72 24.52
N PRO A 63 4.10 1.36 24.54
CA PRO A 63 3.85 0.57 23.34
C PRO A 63 2.58 0.97 22.59
N VAL A 64 1.52 1.35 23.31
CA VAL A 64 0.25 1.78 22.70
C VAL A 64 0.43 3.11 21.95
N ASN A 65 1.11 4.08 22.58
CA ASN A 65 1.42 5.35 21.90
C ASN A 65 2.32 5.17 20.71
N SER A 66 3.31 4.28 20.80
CA SER A 66 4.19 3.93 19.68
C SER A 66 3.39 3.34 18.49
N ALA A 67 2.44 2.46 18.78
CA ALA A 67 1.56 1.90 17.77
C ALA A 67 0.62 2.95 17.13
N LEU A 68 0.14 3.92 17.91
CA LEU A 68 -0.68 5.03 17.36
C LEU A 68 0.15 5.93 16.41
N TRP A 69 1.41 6.22 16.75
CA TRP A 69 2.34 6.92 15.85
C TRP A 69 2.59 6.14 14.57
N LEU A 70 2.70 4.81 14.68
CA LEU A 70 2.86 3.94 13.51
C LEU A 70 1.62 3.97 12.60
N ILE A 71 0.40 3.94 13.17
CA ILE A 71 -0.83 4.08 12.38
C ILE A 71 -0.86 5.41 11.65
N LEU A 72 -0.52 6.51 12.32
CA LEU A 72 -0.45 7.83 11.68
C LEU A 72 0.54 7.82 10.50
N ASN A 73 1.71 7.19 10.69
CA ASN A 73 2.69 7.04 9.62
C ASN A 73 2.13 6.25 8.42
N LEU A 74 1.40 5.15 8.67
CA LEU A 74 0.78 4.34 7.62
C LEU A 74 -0.28 5.13 6.82
N PHE A 75 -1.06 6.00 7.48
CA PHE A 75 -1.98 6.91 6.79
C PHE A 75 -1.25 7.95 5.94
N CYS A 76 -0.15 8.51 6.44
CA CYS A 76 0.66 9.44 5.66
C CYS A 76 1.25 8.75 4.41
N VAL A 77 1.74 7.51 4.55
CA VAL A 77 2.24 6.71 3.42
C VAL A 77 1.13 6.44 2.41
N ALA A 78 -0.10 6.12 2.84
CA ALA A 78 -1.24 5.98 1.94
C ALA A 78 -1.54 7.29 1.19
N GLY A 79 -1.46 8.43 1.88
CA GLY A 79 -1.57 9.75 1.26
C GLY A 79 -0.48 10.01 0.22
N LEU A 80 0.77 9.62 0.50
CA LEU A 80 1.87 9.73 -0.47
C LEU A 80 1.60 8.86 -1.71
N TYR A 81 1.05 7.66 -1.58
CA TYR A 81 0.65 6.86 -2.73
C TYR A 81 -0.42 7.55 -3.59
N LEU A 82 -1.37 8.26 -2.97
CA LEU A 82 -2.35 9.05 -3.73
C LEU A 82 -1.70 10.19 -4.52
N THR A 83 -0.68 10.84 -3.98
CA THR A 83 0.01 11.92 -4.69
C THR A 83 0.77 11.45 -5.94
N VAL A 84 1.17 10.16 -5.98
CA VAL A 84 1.82 9.55 -7.16
C VAL A 84 0.84 8.76 -8.04
N ASN A 85 -0.48 8.97 -7.89
CA ASN A 85 -1.55 8.30 -8.64
C ASN A 85 -1.59 6.75 -8.47
N ALA A 86 -1.04 6.21 -7.39
CA ALA A 86 -1.09 4.79 -7.05
C ALA A 86 -2.34 4.48 -6.18
N GLU A 87 -3.53 4.76 -6.70
CA GLU A 87 -4.80 4.70 -5.95
C GLU A 87 -5.06 3.33 -5.34
N PHE A 88 -4.84 2.26 -6.09
CA PHE A 88 -5.07 0.89 -5.62
C PHE A 88 -4.18 0.53 -4.43
N ILE A 89 -2.90 0.90 -4.51
CA ILE A 89 -1.93 0.64 -3.43
C ILE A 89 -2.28 1.47 -2.19
N ALA A 90 -2.71 2.72 -2.37
CA ALA A 90 -3.16 3.56 -1.27
C ALA A 90 -4.35 2.95 -0.51
N VAL A 91 -5.34 2.41 -1.23
CA VAL A 91 -6.50 1.74 -0.63
C VAL A 91 -6.06 0.49 0.15
N ILE A 92 -5.19 -0.35 -0.42
CA ILE A 92 -4.67 -1.54 0.28
C ILE A 92 -3.86 -1.13 1.52
N GLN A 93 -3.07 -0.07 1.45
CA GLN A 93 -2.32 0.46 2.58
C GLN A 93 -3.23 0.78 3.76
N VAL A 94 -4.37 1.43 3.51
CA VAL A 94 -5.34 1.75 4.58
C VAL A 94 -6.10 0.51 5.03
N LEU A 95 -6.63 -0.28 4.09
CA LEU A 95 -7.53 -1.39 4.43
C LEU A 95 -6.80 -2.53 5.13
N VAL A 96 -5.65 -2.96 4.59
CA VAL A 96 -4.92 -4.12 5.09
C VAL A 96 -3.94 -3.73 6.19
N TYR A 97 -3.04 -2.75 5.90
CA TYR A 97 -1.99 -2.39 6.87
C TYR A 97 -2.55 -1.62 8.06
N ALA A 98 -3.19 -0.48 7.85
CA ALA A 98 -3.71 0.33 8.94
C ALA A 98 -4.99 -0.29 9.56
N GLY A 99 -5.85 -0.92 8.77
CA GLY A 99 -7.08 -1.54 9.23
C GLY A 99 -6.87 -2.92 9.85
N ALA A 100 -6.57 -3.94 9.05
CA ALA A 100 -6.55 -5.31 9.56
C ALA A 100 -5.33 -5.62 10.44
N ILE A 101 -4.11 -5.33 9.95
CA ILE A 101 -2.89 -5.74 10.65
C ILE A 101 -2.65 -4.90 11.90
N MET A 102 -2.78 -3.55 11.78
CA MET A 102 -2.50 -2.69 12.93
C MET A 102 -3.53 -2.78 14.03
N VAL A 103 -4.81 -2.98 13.69
CA VAL A 103 -5.86 -3.21 14.71
C VAL A 103 -5.60 -4.50 15.46
N LEU A 104 -5.23 -5.59 14.74
CA LEU A 104 -4.84 -6.84 15.38
C LEU A 104 -3.62 -6.65 16.29
N PHE A 105 -2.60 -5.94 15.80
CA PHE A 105 -1.38 -5.67 16.56
C PHE A 105 -1.67 -4.85 17.82
N LEU A 106 -2.47 -3.79 17.72
CA LEU A 106 -2.93 -3.00 18.88
C LEU A 106 -3.63 -3.87 19.93
N PHE A 107 -4.53 -4.77 19.48
CA PHE A 107 -5.23 -5.67 20.38
C PHE A 107 -4.26 -6.61 21.11
N VAL A 108 -3.28 -7.16 20.40
CA VAL A 108 -2.26 -8.05 20.98
C VAL A 108 -1.40 -7.32 21.98
N ILE A 109 -0.88 -6.11 21.68
CA ILE A 109 -0.02 -5.37 22.63
C ILE A 109 -0.78 -4.89 23.86
N MET A 110 -2.09 -4.65 23.72
CA MET A 110 -2.95 -4.28 24.84
C MET A 110 -3.21 -5.47 25.76
N LEU A 111 -3.34 -6.69 25.21
CA LEU A 111 -3.50 -7.92 25.99
C LEU A 111 -2.19 -8.35 26.65
N LEU A 112 -1.06 -8.14 25.99
CA LEU A 112 0.26 -8.39 26.56
C LEU A 112 0.63 -7.19 27.43
N ASN A 113 0.57 -7.30 28.73
CA ASN A 113 0.95 -6.25 29.69
C ASN A 113 2.45 -5.90 29.56
N LEU A 114 2.79 -5.15 28.49
CA LEU A 114 4.18 -4.76 28.15
C LEU A 114 4.71 -3.59 28.98
N ALA A 115 3.91 -3.05 29.91
CA ALA A 115 4.30 -1.93 30.76
C ALA A 115 5.43 -2.27 31.75
N ALA A 116 5.79 -3.54 31.90
CA ALA A 116 6.80 -4.03 32.85
C ALA A 116 8.20 -4.19 32.26
N LEU A 117 8.53 -3.54 31.13
CA LEU A 117 9.88 -3.60 30.56
C LEU A 117 10.86 -2.80 31.42
N PRO A 118 11.98 -3.40 31.88
CA PRO A 118 12.94 -2.72 32.70
C PRO A 118 13.62 -1.56 31.94
N ASP A 119 13.82 -0.44 32.64
CA ASP A 119 14.54 0.72 32.14
C ASP A 119 15.99 0.34 31.75
N LEU A 120 16.23 0.22 30.47
CA LEU A 120 17.58 0.00 29.93
C LEU A 120 18.39 1.30 29.95
N LYS A 121 18.80 1.75 31.13
CA LYS A 121 19.56 3.00 31.35
C LYS A 121 21.04 2.94 30.94
N ARG A 122 21.53 1.78 30.52
CA ARG A 122 22.94 1.66 30.08
C ARG A 122 23.10 2.11 28.62
N ILE A 123 23.84 3.19 28.42
CA ILE A 123 24.42 3.53 27.12
C ILE A 123 25.47 2.49 26.83
N GLU A 124 25.11 1.42 26.17
CA GLU A 124 26.06 0.41 25.75
C GLU A 124 26.81 0.91 24.51
N TRP A 125 28.11 0.75 24.50
CA TRP A 125 29.00 1.03 23.35
C TRP A 125 28.43 0.43 22.04
N ARG A 126 27.77 -0.69 22.14
CA ARG A 126 27.07 -1.36 21.03
C ARG A 126 26.02 -0.46 20.35
N ARG A 127 25.31 0.41 21.07
CA ARG A 127 24.33 1.35 20.49
C ARG A 127 25.02 2.44 19.68
N ILE A 128 26.18 2.90 20.13
CA ILE A 128 26.97 3.90 19.40
C ILE A 128 27.47 3.30 18.08
N ILE A 129 28.01 2.07 18.12
CA ILE A 129 28.44 1.36 16.91
C ILE A 129 27.27 1.14 15.96
N ALA A 130 26.10 0.69 16.45
CA ALA A 130 24.92 0.47 15.64
C ALA A 130 24.43 1.78 14.99
N PHE A 131 24.46 2.91 15.71
CA PHE A 131 24.10 4.22 15.19
C PHE A 131 25.07 4.68 14.09
N MET A 132 26.39 4.56 14.32
CA MET A 132 27.40 4.90 13.32
C MET A 132 27.28 4.04 12.06
N LEU A 133 27.01 2.73 12.23
CA LEU A 133 26.81 1.84 11.10
C LEU A 133 25.55 2.18 10.31
N GLY A 134 24.44 2.50 10.99
CA GLY A 134 23.20 2.94 10.38
C GLY A 134 23.34 4.26 9.61
N MET A 135 24.03 5.23 10.20
CA MET A 135 24.34 6.49 9.52
C MET A 135 25.26 6.30 8.30
N GLY A 136 26.24 5.41 8.39
CA GLY A 136 27.10 5.05 7.26
C GLY A 136 26.31 4.41 6.11
N LEU A 137 25.40 3.50 6.44
CA LEU A 137 24.51 2.87 5.45
C LEU A 137 23.59 3.92 4.80
N LEU A 138 23.01 4.81 5.60
CA LEU A 138 22.15 5.88 5.09
C LEU A 138 22.92 6.81 4.15
N ALA A 139 24.14 7.23 4.54
CA ALA A 139 25.01 8.07 3.71
C ALA A 139 25.37 7.37 2.38
N MET A 140 25.69 6.08 2.43
CA MET A 140 25.94 5.28 1.22
C MET A 140 24.73 5.20 0.31
N LEU A 141 23.53 4.99 0.87
CA LEU A 141 22.27 4.98 0.11
C LEU A 141 22.00 6.32 -0.55
N MET A 142 22.16 7.42 0.19
CA MET A 142 22.00 8.78 -0.34
C MET A 142 23.00 9.07 -1.46
N PHE A 143 24.25 8.63 -1.33
CA PHE A 143 25.25 8.79 -2.36
C PHE A 143 24.88 8.01 -3.64
N VAL A 144 24.45 6.75 -3.51
CA VAL A 144 24.01 5.93 -4.65
C VAL A 144 22.81 6.57 -5.35
N VAL A 145 21.80 7.01 -4.59
CA VAL A 145 20.62 7.69 -5.17
C VAL A 145 21.04 8.98 -5.89
N ALA A 146 21.89 9.80 -5.27
CA ALA A 146 22.35 11.05 -5.87
C ALA A 146 23.16 10.82 -7.16
N SER A 147 24.00 9.77 -7.19
CA SER A 147 24.79 9.43 -8.39
C SER A 147 23.96 8.80 -9.50
N SER A 148 22.78 8.25 -9.19
CA SER A 148 21.91 7.60 -10.17
C SER A 148 20.85 8.56 -10.76
N LEU A 149 20.79 9.81 -10.29
CA LEU A 149 19.79 10.78 -10.76
C LEU A 149 19.91 11.08 -12.26
N ASP A 150 21.12 11.03 -12.82
CA ASP A 150 21.37 11.23 -14.25
C ASP A 150 20.96 10.04 -15.12
N MET A 151 20.70 8.87 -14.51
CA MET A 151 20.24 7.65 -15.19
C MET A 151 18.73 7.43 -15.10
N LEU A 152 18.00 8.37 -14.49
CA LEU A 152 16.55 8.23 -14.42
C LEU A 152 15.93 8.31 -15.82
N PRO A 153 15.02 7.39 -16.18
CA PRO A 153 14.27 7.49 -17.42
C PRO A 153 13.44 8.78 -17.41
N ASP A 154 13.15 9.27 -18.61
CA ASP A 154 12.31 10.45 -18.80
C ASP A 154 11.03 10.38 -17.95
N PRO A 155 10.58 11.52 -17.38
CA PRO A 155 9.40 11.52 -16.54
C PRO A 155 8.18 11.02 -17.33
N VAL A 156 7.59 9.95 -16.83
CA VAL A 156 6.37 9.36 -17.41
C VAL A 156 5.25 10.39 -17.30
N SER A 157 4.47 10.58 -18.37
CA SER A 157 3.34 11.50 -18.35
C SER A 157 2.35 11.11 -17.24
N LEU A 158 1.73 12.10 -16.59
CA LEU A 158 0.76 11.88 -15.52
C LEU A 158 -0.40 10.96 -15.96
N GLU A 159 -0.77 11.02 -17.24
CA GLU A 159 -1.81 10.19 -17.83
C GLU A 159 -1.39 8.71 -17.88
N THR A 160 -0.15 8.43 -18.26
CA THR A 160 0.40 7.07 -18.26
C THR A 160 0.58 6.53 -16.84
N ALA A 161 1.02 7.37 -15.90
CA ALA A 161 1.15 6.99 -14.50
C ALA A 161 -0.22 6.65 -13.89
N ALA A 162 -1.25 7.45 -14.17
CA ALA A 162 -2.60 7.23 -13.68
C ALA A 162 -3.27 5.98 -14.29
N SER A 163 -3.02 5.67 -15.57
CA SER A 163 -3.54 4.44 -16.18
C SER A 163 -2.85 3.21 -15.61
N THR A 164 -1.53 3.24 -15.43
CA THR A 164 -0.75 2.14 -14.86
C THR A 164 -1.07 1.87 -13.39
N GLY A 165 -1.40 2.91 -12.62
CA GLY A 165 -1.79 2.80 -11.20
C GLY A 165 -3.23 2.36 -10.96
N SER A 166 -4.03 2.17 -12.03
CA SER A 166 -5.43 1.77 -11.92
C SER A 166 -5.58 0.31 -11.49
N ALA A 167 -6.62 0.03 -10.68
CA ALA A 167 -6.93 -1.32 -10.23
C ALA A 167 -7.19 -2.30 -11.39
N SER A 168 -7.77 -1.81 -12.50
CA SER A 168 -8.08 -2.62 -13.68
C SER A 168 -6.83 -3.11 -14.39
N GLU A 169 -5.84 -2.23 -14.60
CA GLU A 169 -4.60 -2.59 -15.29
C GLU A 169 -3.74 -3.53 -14.44
N LEU A 170 -3.66 -3.23 -13.13
CA LEU A 170 -2.99 -4.09 -12.18
C LEU A 170 -3.62 -5.49 -12.13
N ALA A 171 -4.96 -5.57 -12.12
CA ALA A 171 -5.66 -6.85 -12.14
C ALA A 171 -5.35 -7.67 -13.39
N LYS A 172 -5.33 -7.05 -14.58
CA LYS A 172 -4.95 -7.75 -15.82
C LYS A 172 -3.55 -8.38 -15.71
N VAL A 173 -2.56 -7.60 -15.28
CA VAL A 173 -1.19 -8.10 -15.12
C VAL A 173 -1.12 -9.21 -14.07
N LEU A 174 -1.85 -9.06 -12.96
CA LEU A 174 -1.86 -10.02 -11.87
C LEU A 174 -2.47 -11.38 -12.29
N PHE A 175 -3.60 -11.35 -12.99
CA PHE A 175 -4.30 -12.57 -13.42
C PHE A 175 -3.75 -13.21 -14.69
N THR A 176 -2.92 -12.50 -15.47
CA THR A 176 -2.30 -13.06 -16.68
C THR A 176 -0.84 -13.45 -16.44
N ARG A 177 0.01 -12.49 -16.10
CA ARG A 177 1.46 -12.69 -15.99
C ARG A 177 1.86 -13.30 -14.63
N TYR A 178 1.16 -12.92 -13.54
CA TYR A 178 1.47 -13.32 -12.17
C TYR A 178 0.40 -14.24 -11.56
N ALA A 179 -0.34 -14.99 -12.40
CA ALA A 179 -1.38 -15.91 -11.93
C ALA A 179 -0.83 -16.99 -10.98
N MET A 180 0.31 -17.60 -11.32
CA MET A 180 0.95 -18.63 -10.47
C MET A 180 1.36 -18.10 -9.09
N PRO A 181 2.09 -16.98 -8.94
CA PRO A 181 2.36 -16.38 -7.65
C PRO A 181 1.10 -16.04 -6.87
N LEU A 182 0.05 -15.57 -7.53
CA LEU A 182 -1.23 -15.25 -6.90
C LEU A 182 -1.89 -16.49 -6.29
N GLU A 183 -1.88 -17.60 -7.00
CA GLU A 183 -2.42 -18.88 -6.51
C GLU A 183 -1.64 -19.39 -5.30
N ILE A 184 -0.30 -19.32 -5.33
CA ILE A 184 0.54 -19.70 -4.20
C ILE A 184 0.23 -18.85 -2.96
N ILE A 185 0.02 -17.54 -3.12
CA ILE A 185 -0.38 -16.64 -2.03
C ILE A 185 -1.74 -17.06 -1.48
N GLY A 186 -2.71 -17.43 -2.34
CA GLY A 186 -4.02 -17.91 -1.92
C GLY A 186 -3.92 -19.18 -1.06
N ILE A 187 -3.11 -20.15 -1.47
CA ILE A 187 -2.86 -21.38 -0.70
C ILE A 187 -2.18 -21.06 0.64
N LEU A 188 -1.21 -20.13 0.64
CA LEU A 188 -0.52 -19.70 1.85
C LEU A 188 -1.49 -19.04 2.85
N LEU A 189 -2.39 -18.18 2.38
CA LEU A 189 -3.41 -17.57 3.22
C LEU A 189 -4.38 -18.61 3.80
N LEU A 190 -4.77 -19.62 3.01
CA LEU A 190 -5.59 -20.71 3.50
C LEU A 190 -4.86 -21.52 4.58
N ALA A 191 -3.60 -21.87 4.36
CA ALA A 191 -2.78 -22.56 5.34
C ALA A 191 -2.61 -21.75 6.63
N ALA A 192 -2.40 -20.43 6.50
CA ALA A 192 -2.27 -19.51 7.65
C ALA A 192 -3.56 -19.48 8.49
N THR A 193 -4.73 -19.38 7.85
CA THR A 193 -6.02 -19.37 8.55
C THR A 193 -6.28 -20.70 9.27
N ILE A 194 -6.03 -21.84 8.62
CA ILE A 194 -6.16 -23.15 9.26
C ILE A 194 -5.18 -23.28 10.43
N GLY A 195 -3.92 -22.87 10.25
CA GLY A 195 -2.91 -22.89 11.29
C GLY A 195 -3.31 -22.06 12.51
N ALA A 196 -3.82 -20.84 12.30
CA ALA A 196 -4.30 -19.98 13.36
C ALA A 196 -5.44 -20.62 14.17
N VAL A 197 -6.41 -21.24 13.50
CA VAL A 197 -7.53 -21.92 14.16
C VAL A 197 -7.05 -23.16 14.95
N VAL A 198 -6.14 -23.95 14.38
CA VAL A 198 -5.59 -25.14 15.05
C VAL A 198 -4.82 -24.78 16.31
N ILE A 199 -4.00 -23.71 16.26
CA ILE A 199 -3.23 -23.24 17.43
C ILE A 199 -4.16 -22.64 18.50
N ALA A 200 -5.20 -21.89 18.08
CA ALA A 200 -6.15 -21.27 19.01
C ALA A 200 -7.09 -22.29 19.70
N LYS A 201 -7.26 -23.49 19.13
CA LYS A 201 -8.16 -24.51 19.67
C LYS A 201 -7.56 -25.09 20.96
N ARG A 202 -8.14 -24.72 22.12
CA ARG A 202 -7.82 -25.36 23.41
C ARG A 202 -8.27 -26.81 23.37
N LYS A 203 -7.42 -27.73 23.86
CA LYS A 203 -7.87 -29.10 24.16
C LYS A 203 -8.92 -28.98 25.28
N PRO A 204 -10.11 -29.58 25.12
CA PRO A 204 -11.01 -29.75 26.27
C PRO A 204 -10.29 -30.62 27.30
N VAL A 205 -10.17 -30.14 28.50
CA VAL A 205 -9.71 -30.90 29.68
C VAL A 205 -10.83 -31.84 30.10
#